data_d0b778c0e9f3cb4b0bc50b969a5e659c
#
_entry.id   d0b778c0e9f3cb4b0bc50b969a5e659c
#
_cell.length_a   1.000
_cell.length_b   1.000
_cell.length_c   1.000
_cell.angle_alpha   90.00
_cell.angle_beta   90.00
_cell.angle_gamma   90.00
#
_symmetry.space_group_name_H-M   'P 1'
#
loop_
_entity.id
_entity.type
_entity.pdbx_description
1 polymer ?
#
loop_
_entity_poly.entity_id
_entity_poly.type
_entity_poly.pdbx_seq_one_letter_code
_entity_poly.pdbx_strand_id
1 'polypeptide(L)'
;MFLTPDHLVRELYLKPGDRVADIGCGTGAYTIALAREVGDMGQVYAVDVHKDQLHTLASTLERQKLLNVEILWADIEKGIPIDAYSLDAVVLSNVLFQLQDIDAALTYVAKIVKPGGMLLVVDWSKSHAGIGPHSSHVVTEEQAETFVLKHGFRMQKRLPAGDYHYAFISVSA
;
A
#
# COMPACT_ATOMS: atom_id res chain seq x y z
N MET A 1 10.91 -11.97 14.09
CA MET A 1 11.36 -12.04 12.70
C MET A 1 10.79 -10.83 11.97
N PHE A 2 11.62 -9.94 11.46
CA PHE A 2 11.11 -8.80 10.67
C PHE A 2 10.69 -9.34 9.30
N LEU A 3 9.42 -9.20 8.98
CA LEU A 3 8.94 -9.48 7.62
C LEU A 3 9.35 -8.31 6.71
N THR A 4 10.03 -8.66 5.64
CA THR A 4 10.42 -7.67 4.64
C THR A 4 9.27 -7.40 3.67
N PRO A 5 9.20 -6.22 3.04
CA PRO A 5 8.22 -5.94 2.00
C PRO A 5 8.16 -7.01 0.91
N ASP A 6 9.31 -7.56 0.50
CA ASP A 6 9.37 -8.63 -0.51
C ASP A 6 8.54 -9.88 -0.12
N HIS A 7 8.53 -10.27 1.15
CA HIS A 7 7.71 -11.41 1.60
C HIS A 7 6.21 -11.13 1.49
N LEU A 8 5.78 -9.94 1.92
CA LEU A 8 4.35 -9.57 1.89
C LEU A 8 3.87 -9.34 0.46
N VAL A 9 4.70 -8.74 -0.40
CA VAL A 9 4.37 -8.51 -1.82
C VAL A 9 4.21 -9.84 -2.58
N ARG A 10 5.02 -10.86 -2.32
CA ARG A 10 4.87 -12.19 -2.93
C ARG A 10 3.53 -12.86 -2.62
N GLU A 11 2.95 -12.56 -1.46
CA GLU A 11 1.62 -13.09 -1.08
C GLU A 11 0.47 -12.50 -1.92
N LEU A 12 0.73 -11.46 -2.71
CA LEU A 12 -0.19 -10.92 -3.71
C LEU A 12 -0.23 -11.74 -5.00
N TYR A 13 0.73 -12.67 -5.21
CA TYR A 13 0.82 -13.50 -6.43
C TYR A 13 0.70 -12.69 -7.73
N LEU A 14 1.35 -11.53 -7.76
CA LEU A 14 1.36 -10.63 -8.93
C LEU A 14 1.99 -11.32 -10.13
N LYS A 15 1.55 -10.91 -11.31
CA LYS A 15 2.06 -11.43 -12.57
C LYS A 15 2.90 -10.38 -13.28
N PRO A 16 3.88 -10.78 -14.10
CA PRO A 16 4.54 -9.85 -15.02
C PRO A 16 3.49 -9.10 -15.86
N GLY A 17 3.58 -7.78 -15.87
CA GLY A 17 2.63 -6.93 -16.57
C GLY A 17 1.50 -6.36 -15.72
N ASP A 18 1.32 -6.78 -14.46
CA ASP A 18 0.31 -6.22 -13.56
C ASP A 18 0.58 -4.73 -13.28
N ARG A 19 -0.49 -3.99 -13.05
CA ARG A 19 -0.48 -2.58 -12.67
C ARG A 19 -0.85 -2.45 -11.20
N VAL A 20 0.01 -1.84 -10.42
CA VAL A 20 -0.13 -1.78 -8.96
C VAL A 20 0.17 -0.39 -8.42
N ALA A 21 -0.31 -0.08 -7.22
CA ALA A 21 0.05 1.15 -6.52
C ALA A 21 0.57 0.88 -5.11
N ASP A 22 1.57 1.67 -4.72
CA ASP A 22 2.07 1.81 -3.35
C ASP A 22 1.66 3.20 -2.85
N ILE A 23 0.64 3.26 -2.03
CA ILE A 23 0.06 4.52 -1.53
C ILE A 23 0.60 4.81 -0.14
N GLY A 24 1.19 6.00 0.03
CA GLY A 24 2.04 6.32 1.17
C GLY A 24 3.39 5.63 1.05
N CYS A 25 3.98 5.67 -0.14
CA CYS A 25 5.15 4.87 -0.50
C CYS A 25 6.42 5.23 0.27
N GLY A 26 6.47 6.44 0.86
CA GLY A 26 7.65 6.92 1.55
C GLY A 26 8.90 6.86 0.67
N THR A 27 9.95 6.26 1.18
CA THR A 27 11.22 6.06 0.43
C THR A 27 11.22 4.83 -0.47
N GLY A 28 10.08 4.12 -0.57
CA GLY A 28 9.82 3.11 -1.59
C GLY A 28 10.17 1.67 -1.26
N ALA A 29 10.13 1.27 -0.01
CA ALA A 29 10.42 -0.12 0.36
C ALA A 29 9.47 -1.12 -0.34
N TYR A 30 8.17 -0.85 -0.31
CA TYR A 30 7.18 -1.66 -1.05
C TYR A 30 7.21 -1.36 -2.55
N THR A 31 7.38 -0.11 -2.97
CA THR A 31 7.50 0.27 -4.39
C THR A 31 8.56 -0.56 -5.11
N ILE A 32 9.74 -0.70 -4.51
CA ILE A 32 10.86 -1.46 -5.10
C ILE A 32 10.52 -2.95 -5.20
N ALA A 33 9.91 -3.51 -4.16
CA ALA A 33 9.49 -4.91 -4.15
C ALA A 33 8.42 -5.17 -5.23
N LEU A 34 7.41 -4.29 -5.33
CA LEU A 34 6.37 -4.35 -6.36
C LEU A 34 6.96 -4.23 -7.77
N ALA A 35 7.87 -3.28 -8.00
CA ALA A 35 8.48 -3.05 -9.31
C ALA A 35 9.23 -4.28 -9.83
N ARG A 36 9.91 -4.99 -8.94
CA ARG A 36 10.59 -6.25 -9.28
C ARG A 36 9.62 -7.39 -9.57
N GLU A 37 8.52 -7.46 -8.79
CA GLU A 37 7.55 -8.55 -8.92
C GLU A 37 6.75 -8.44 -10.22
N VAL A 38 6.28 -7.23 -10.59
CA VAL A 38 5.52 -7.02 -11.84
C VAL A 38 6.40 -6.96 -13.09
N GLY A 39 7.72 -6.81 -12.92
CA GLY A 39 8.70 -6.81 -14.03
C GLY A 39 8.55 -5.62 -14.98
N ASP A 40 9.40 -5.59 -16.02
CA ASP A 40 9.51 -4.46 -16.95
C ASP A 40 8.23 -4.17 -17.76
N MET A 41 7.35 -5.15 -17.89
CA MET A 41 6.05 -5.02 -18.57
C MET A 41 4.95 -4.49 -17.65
N GLY A 42 5.17 -4.49 -16.33
CA GLY A 42 4.25 -4.01 -15.33
C GLY A 42 4.42 -2.52 -15.06
N GLN A 43 3.54 -1.97 -14.24
CA GLN A 43 3.56 -0.56 -13.84
C GLN A 43 3.31 -0.43 -12.35
N VAL A 44 4.15 0.32 -11.66
CA VAL A 44 3.96 0.71 -10.25
C VAL A 44 3.69 2.21 -10.16
N TYR A 45 2.63 2.59 -9.47
CA TYR A 45 2.37 3.96 -9.08
C TYR A 45 2.81 4.16 -7.63
N ALA A 46 3.83 4.98 -7.41
CA ALA A 46 4.33 5.32 -6.09
C ALA A 46 3.76 6.69 -5.67
N VAL A 47 2.85 6.68 -4.71
CA VAL A 47 2.08 7.86 -4.30
C VAL A 47 2.46 8.27 -2.90
N ASP A 48 2.81 9.54 -2.68
CA ASP A 48 3.04 10.12 -1.36
C ASP A 48 2.78 11.62 -1.35
N VAL A 49 2.48 12.16 -0.17
CA VAL A 49 2.31 13.61 0.06
C VAL A 49 3.63 14.33 0.36
N HIS A 50 4.68 13.59 0.72
CA HIS A 50 5.98 14.11 1.15
C HIS A 50 6.98 14.14 0.00
N LYS A 51 7.20 15.31 -0.60
CA LYS A 51 8.12 15.50 -1.73
C LYS A 51 9.54 15.01 -1.48
N ASP A 52 10.06 15.22 -0.27
CA ASP A 52 11.44 14.82 0.07
C ASP A 52 11.62 13.30 0.04
N GLN A 53 10.59 12.56 0.45
CA GLN A 53 10.58 11.10 0.36
C GLN A 53 10.52 10.64 -1.09
N LEU A 54 9.69 11.29 -1.92
CA LEU A 54 9.61 11.00 -3.35
C LEU A 54 10.92 11.31 -4.09
N HIS A 55 11.63 12.37 -3.72
CA HIS A 55 12.97 12.65 -4.27
C HIS A 55 13.99 11.55 -3.89
N THR A 56 13.94 11.07 -2.65
CA THR A 56 14.79 9.96 -2.21
C THR A 56 14.46 8.68 -2.98
N LEU A 57 13.18 8.40 -3.17
CA LEU A 57 12.71 7.28 -3.98
C LEU A 57 13.21 7.39 -5.42
N ALA A 58 13.03 8.55 -6.08
CA ALA A 58 13.48 8.77 -7.46
C ALA A 58 14.97 8.45 -7.64
N SER A 59 15.83 8.94 -6.74
CA SER A 59 17.28 8.67 -6.76
C SER A 59 17.59 7.18 -6.58
N THR A 60 16.77 6.47 -5.78
CA THR A 60 16.95 5.04 -5.56
C THR A 60 16.52 4.22 -6.79
N LEU A 61 15.39 4.58 -7.43
CA LEU A 61 14.91 3.95 -8.65
C LEU A 61 15.92 4.08 -9.79
N GLU A 62 16.48 5.29 -9.98
CA GLU A 62 17.52 5.54 -10.98
C GLU A 62 18.76 4.67 -10.76
N ARG A 63 19.28 4.64 -9.52
CA ARG A 63 20.43 3.81 -9.14
C ARG A 63 20.18 2.31 -9.36
N GLN A 64 18.96 1.85 -9.13
CA GLN A 64 18.56 0.45 -9.31
C GLN A 64 18.06 0.13 -10.72
N LYS A 65 17.97 1.14 -11.60
CA LYS A 65 17.46 1.03 -12.97
C LYS A 65 16.05 0.45 -13.06
N LEU A 66 15.19 0.81 -12.09
CA LEU A 66 13.78 0.45 -12.10
C LEU A 66 13.00 1.52 -12.89
N LEU A 67 12.65 1.21 -14.13
CA LEU A 67 12.01 2.13 -15.07
C LEU A 67 10.50 2.01 -15.14
N ASN A 68 9.93 1.03 -14.45
CA ASN A 68 8.51 0.70 -14.43
C ASN A 68 7.76 1.33 -13.25
N VAL A 69 8.28 2.41 -12.67
CA VAL A 69 7.68 3.13 -11.55
C VAL A 69 7.37 4.57 -11.96
N GLU A 70 6.13 4.97 -11.75
CA GLU A 70 5.67 6.35 -11.88
C GLU A 70 5.48 6.95 -10.49
N ILE A 71 6.13 8.09 -10.23
CA ILE A 71 6.03 8.79 -8.96
C ILE A 71 4.94 9.84 -9.04
N LEU A 72 3.97 9.78 -8.12
CA LEU A 72 2.84 10.70 -8.02
C LEU A 72 2.87 11.45 -6.69
N TRP A 73 3.05 12.76 -6.75
CA TRP A 73 2.86 13.61 -5.59
C TRP A 73 1.37 13.92 -5.44
N ALA A 74 0.68 13.19 -4.57
CA ALA A 74 -0.76 13.32 -4.39
C ALA A 74 -1.19 12.88 -2.98
N ASP A 75 -2.39 13.32 -2.60
CA ASP A 75 -3.05 12.99 -1.35
C ASP A 75 -4.24 12.06 -1.62
N ILE A 76 -4.17 10.84 -1.10
CA ILE A 76 -5.21 9.83 -1.31
C ILE A 76 -6.58 10.26 -0.78
N GLU A 77 -6.63 11.09 0.25
CA GLU A 77 -7.89 11.61 0.81
C GLU A 77 -8.56 12.62 -0.13
N LYS A 78 -7.81 13.19 -1.09
CA LYS A 78 -8.30 14.15 -2.10
C LYS A 78 -8.41 13.55 -3.50
N GLY A 79 -7.95 12.30 -3.64
CA GLY A 79 -7.92 11.57 -4.90
C GLY A 79 -6.57 11.63 -5.60
N ILE A 80 -6.32 10.59 -6.37
CA ILE A 80 -5.09 10.40 -7.14
C ILE A 80 -5.43 10.25 -8.61
N PRO A 81 -4.54 10.70 -9.53
CA PRO A 81 -4.79 10.67 -10.98
C PRO A 81 -4.51 9.27 -11.55
N ILE A 82 -5.21 8.27 -11.05
CA ILE A 82 -5.18 6.88 -11.54
C ILE A 82 -6.57 6.53 -12.04
N ASP A 83 -6.63 5.88 -13.20
CA ASP A 83 -7.89 5.49 -13.83
C ASP A 83 -8.68 4.51 -12.97
N ALA A 84 -10.00 4.64 -13.00
CA ALA A 84 -10.89 3.71 -12.31
C ALA A 84 -10.70 2.27 -12.85
N TYR A 85 -10.75 1.31 -11.92
CA TYR A 85 -10.68 -0.13 -12.23
C TYR A 85 -9.46 -0.51 -13.08
N SER A 86 -8.31 0.13 -12.85
CA SER A 86 -7.10 -0.08 -13.64
C SER A 86 -6.00 -0.88 -12.93
N LEU A 87 -6.09 -1.03 -11.61
CA LEU A 87 -5.05 -1.67 -10.81
C LEU A 87 -5.40 -3.11 -10.42
N ASP A 88 -4.42 -3.98 -10.53
CA ASP A 88 -4.48 -5.38 -10.10
C ASP A 88 -4.27 -5.50 -8.58
N ALA A 89 -3.47 -4.61 -7.99
CA ALA A 89 -3.31 -4.53 -6.55
C ALA A 89 -2.95 -3.11 -6.06
N VAL A 90 -3.27 -2.86 -4.79
CA VAL A 90 -2.86 -1.67 -4.03
C VAL A 90 -2.23 -2.10 -2.71
N VAL A 91 -1.17 -1.42 -2.30
CA VAL A 91 -0.55 -1.56 -0.98
C VAL A 91 -0.77 -0.29 -0.18
N LEU A 92 -1.22 -0.44 1.06
CA LEU A 92 -1.25 0.57 2.12
C LEU A 92 -0.36 0.09 3.25
N SER A 93 0.84 0.64 3.39
CA SER A 93 1.77 0.25 4.45
C SER A 93 2.12 1.43 5.36
N ASN A 94 1.73 1.32 6.63
CA ASN A 94 1.90 2.38 7.62
C ASN A 94 1.21 3.70 7.22
N VAL A 95 0.03 3.61 6.65
CA VAL A 95 -0.73 4.74 6.12
C VAL A 95 -1.96 5.04 6.95
N LEU A 96 -2.72 4.03 7.37
CA LEU A 96 -4.04 4.22 8.00
C LEU A 96 -3.97 5.10 9.24
N PHE A 97 -2.96 4.93 10.09
CA PHE A 97 -2.80 5.73 11.31
C PHE A 97 -2.49 7.21 11.04
N GLN A 98 -2.10 7.58 9.82
CA GLN A 98 -1.75 8.93 9.41
C GLN A 98 -2.93 9.67 8.75
N LEU A 99 -3.95 8.94 8.28
CA LEU A 99 -5.10 9.52 7.59
C LEU A 99 -6.04 10.23 8.57
N GLN A 100 -6.59 11.33 8.13
CA GLN A 100 -7.65 12.06 8.84
C GLN A 100 -9.03 11.52 8.48
N ASP A 101 -9.20 11.07 7.22
CA ASP A 101 -10.42 10.48 6.69
C ASP A 101 -10.13 9.16 5.94
N ILE A 102 -10.12 8.06 6.71
CA ILE A 102 -9.90 6.72 6.17
C ILE A 102 -11.00 6.34 5.16
N ASP A 103 -12.24 6.77 5.38
CA ASP A 103 -13.36 6.49 4.47
C ASP A 103 -13.15 7.17 3.11
N ALA A 104 -12.68 8.42 3.07
CA ALA A 104 -12.34 9.10 1.82
C ALA A 104 -11.22 8.36 1.07
N ALA A 105 -10.14 8.01 1.77
CA ALA A 105 -9.02 7.29 1.17
C ALA A 105 -9.44 5.93 0.59
N LEU A 106 -10.18 5.12 1.35
CA LEU A 106 -10.63 3.80 0.90
C LEU A 106 -11.69 3.88 -0.21
N THR A 107 -12.48 4.95 -0.28
CA THR A 107 -13.36 5.22 -1.43
C THR A 107 -12.55 5.35 -2.73
N TYR A 108 -11.43 6.07 -2.71
CA TYR A 108 -10.56 6.17 -3.88
C TYR A 108 -9.85 4.84 -4.18
N VAL A 109 -9.36 4.13 -3.16
CA VAL A 109 -8.75 2.80 -3.34
C VAL A 109 -9.74 1.85 -4.02
N ALA A 110 -10.97 1.76 -3.53
CA ALA A 110 -12.01 0.91 -4.11
C ALA A 110 -12.34 1.29 -5.58
N LYS A 111 -12.25 2.58 -5.92
CA LYS A 111 -12.50 3.06 -7.27
C LYS A 111 -11.41 2.65 -8.27
N ILE A 112 -10.14 2.63 -7.87
CA ILE A 112 -9.02 2.36 -8.77
C ILE A 112 -8.66 0.90 -8.91
N VAL A 113 -9.04 0.06 -7.94
CA VAL A 113 -8.81 -1.39 -7.95
C VAL A 113 -9.83 -2.07 -8.88
N LYS A 114 -9.37 -3.00 -9.71
CA LYS A 114 -10.24 -3.83 -10.56
C LYS A 114 -11.15 -4.72 -9.69
N PRO A 115 -12.34 -5.12 -10.17
CA PRO A 115 -13.05 -6.24 -9.58
C PRO A 115 -12.14 -7.48 -9.48
N GLY A 116 -12.07 -8.11 -8.33
CA GLY A 116 -11.14 -9.19 -8.05
C GLY A 116 -9.69 -8.76 -7.80
N GLY A 117 -9.37 -7.48 -7.89
CA GLY A 117 -8.06 -6.94 -7.54
C GLY A 117 -7.82 -6.93 -6.02
N MET A 118 -6.58 -6.84 -5.60
CA MET A 118 -6.18 -7.04 -4.21
C MET A 118 -5.81 -5.74 -3.51
N LEU A 119 -6.04 -5.72 -2.20
CA LEU A 119 -5.57 -4.68 -1.30
C LEU A 119 -4.75 -5.34 -0.18
N LEU A 120 -3.47 -5.03 -0.12
CA LEU A 120 -2.60 -5.38 1.01
C LEU A 120 -2.56 -4.21 1.98
N VAL A 121 -2.96 -4.46 3.22
CA VAL A 121 -2.84 -3.52 4.33
C VAL A 121 -1.79 -4.03 5.29
N VAL A 122 -0.86 -3.16 5.68
CA VAL A 122 0.15 -3.41 6.72
C VAL A 122 0.17 -2.18 7.62
N ASP A 123 -0.11 -2.34 8.91
CA ASP A 123 -0.08 -1.19 9.81
C ASP A 123 0.25 -1.60 11.26
N TRP A 124 0.41 -0.62 12.12
CA TRP A 124 0.82 -0.81 13.51
C TRP A 124 -0.27 -1.53 14.32
N SER A 125 0.10 -2.65 14.96
CA SER A 125 -0.83 -3.43 15.79
C SER A 125 -1.19 -2.72 17.11
N LYS A 126 -0.25 -1.92 17.62
CA LYS A 126 -0.41 -1.12 18.85
C LYS A 126 0.69 -0.06 18.93
N SER A 127 0.52 0.90 19.83
CA SER A 127 1.61 1.81 20.21
C SER A 127 2.68 1.05 21.01
N HIS A 128 3.94 1.25 20.63
CA HIS A 128 5.09 0.70 21.34
C HIS A 128 5.92 1.86 21.88
N ALA A 129 6.30 1.81 23.15
CA ALA A 129 7.03 2.90 23.81
C ALA A 129 8.28 3.33 22.99
N GLY A 130 8.22 4.54 22.42
CA GLY A 130 9.29 5.11 21.61
C GLY A 130 9.39 4.60 20.16
N ILE A 131 8.49 3.71 19.71
CA ILE A 131 8.45 3.18 18.35
C ILE A 131 7.01 3.23 17.84
N GLY A 132 6.82 3.77 16.62
CA GLY A 132 5.50 3.84 15.97
C GLY A 132 4.61 5.00 16.44
N PRO A 133 3.33 4.98 16.08
CA PRO A 133 2.40 6.06 16.38
C PRO A 133 2.02 6.12 17.86
N HIS A 134 1.52 7.30 18.27
CA HIS A 134 0.86 7.43 19.57
C HIS A 134 -0.41 6.54 19.60
N SER A 135 -0.75 6.03 20.79
CA SER A 135 -1.88 5.09 20.95
C SER A 135 -3.22 5.60 20.43
N SER A 136 -3.44 6.91 20.48
CA SER A 136 -4.67 7.54 19.94
C SER A 136 -4.78 7.52 18.40
N HIS A 137 -3.68 7.26 17.70
CA HIS A 137 -3.65 7.22 16.24
C HIS A 137 -3.58 5.79 15.68
N VAL A 138 -3.39 4.80 16.54
CA VAL A 138 -3.35 3.40 16.09
C VAL A 138 -4.71 3.01 15.55
N VAL A 139 -4.73 2.52 14.32
CA VAL A 139 -5.88 1.83 13.72
C VAL A 139 -5.65 0.34 13.91
N THR A 140 -6.44 -0.30 14.77
CA THR A 140 -6.27 -1.73 15.06
C THR A 140 -6.62 -2.57 13.84
N GLU A 141 -6.14 -3.82 13.79
CA GLU A 141 -6.47 -4.76 12.71
C GLU A 141 -7.99 -4.90 12.53
N GLU A 142 -8.75 -5.04 13.62
CA GLU A 142 -10.21 -5.15 13.58
C GLU A 142 -10.87 -3.90 12.99
N GLN A 143 -10.38 -2.70 13.34
CA GLN A 143 -10.87 -1.46 12.77
C GLN A 143 -10.54 -1.36 11.28
N ALA A 144 -9.30 -1.69 10.88
CA ALA A 144 -8.89 -1.69 9.49
C ALA A 144 -9.70 -2.67 8.65
N GLU A 145 -9.94 -3.89 9.14
CA GLU A 145 -10.82 -4.86 8.50
C GLU A 145 -12.24 -4.32 8.32
N THR A 146 -12.79 -3.69 9.36
CA THR A 146 -14.13 -3.07 9.29
C THR A 146 -14.20 -2.00 8.21
N PHE A 147 -13.18 -1.14 8.11
CA PHE A 147 -13.10 -0.11 7.07
C PHE A 147 -13.05 -0.72 5.66
N VAL A 148 -12.18 -1.71 5.41
CA VAL A 148 -12.06 -2.30 4.07
C VAL A 148 -13.31 -3.06 3.66
N LEU A 149 -13.97 -3.76 4.59
CA LEU A 149 -15.25 -4.44 4.33
C LEU A 149 -16.34 -3.45 3.93
N LYS A 150 -16.45 -2.31 4.63
CA LYS A 150 -17.39 -1.23 4.32
C LYS A 150 -17.24 -0.70 2.88
N HIS A 151 -16.02 -0.74 2.34
CA HIS A 151 -15.69 -0.24 0.99
C HIS A 151 -15.69 -1.32 -0.10
N GLY A 152 -16.37 -2.44 0.13
CA GLY A 152 -16.58 -3.47 -0.90
C GLY A 152 -15.44 -4.46 -1.07
N PHE A 153 -14.50 -4.51 -0.15
CA PHE A 153 -13.49 -5.55 -0.12
C PHE A 153 -13.95 -6.73 0.75
N ARG A 154 -13.46 -7.93 0.45
CA ARG A 154 -13.65 -9.13 1.24
C ARG A 154 -12.31 -9.62 1.77
N MET A 155 -12.26 -9.98 3.05
CA MET A 155 -11.06 -10.56 3.64
C MET A 155 -10.69 -11.86 2.93
N GLN A 156 -9.43 -11.96 2.52
CA GLN A 156 -8.87 -13.15 1.90
C GLN A 156 -7.92 -13.89 2.84
N LYS A 157 -6.94 -13.19 3.43
CA LYS A 157 -5.87 -13.81 4.18
C LYS A 157 -5.26 -12.85 5.18
N ARG A 158 -5.02 -13.31 6.42
CA ARG A 158 -4.11 -12.62 7.35
C ARG A 158 -2.69 -13.13 7.17
N LEU A 159 -1.73 -12.23 7.29
CA LEU A 159 -0.31 -12.52 7.10
C LEU A 159 0.45 -12.22 8.40
N PRO A 160 1.48 -13.01 8.71
CA PRO A 160 2.37 -12.64 9.81
C PRO A 160 3.13 -11.35 9.45
N ALA A 161 3.12 -10.36 10.33
CA ALA A 161 3.76 -9.06 10.11
C ALA A 161 4.76 -8.66 11.21
N GLY A 162 5.26 -9.65 11.95
CA GLY A 162 6.19 -9.43 13.05
C GLY A 162 5.49 -8.99 14.34
N ASP A 163 6.26 -8.42 15.27
CA ASP A 163 5.79 -8.13 16.62
C ASP A 163 5.06 -6.77 16.75
N TYR A 164 5.19 -5.91 15.74
CA TYR A 164 4.76 -4.51 15.80
C TYR A 164 3.61 -4.19 14.86
N HIS A 165 3.40 -5.00 13.81
CA HIS A 165 2.42 -4.74 12.76
C HIS A 165 1.42 -5.88 12.66
N TYR A 166 0.31 -5.60 12.04
CA TYR A 166 -0.58 -6.59 11.43
C TYR A 166 -0.48 -6.46 9.91
N ALA A 167 -0.85 -7.51 9.21
CA ALA A 167 -0.98 -7.48 7.75
C ALA A 167 -2.11 -8.40 7.29
N PHE A 168 -2.86 -7.95 6.29
CA PHE A 168 -3.86 -8.77 5.63
C PHE A 168 -4.03 -8.40 4.17
N ILE A 169 -4.52 -9.37 3.39
CA ILE A 169 -4.96 -9.18 2.02
C ILE A 169 -6.47 -9.27 1.97
N SER A 170 -7.09 -8.33 1.27
CA SER A 170 -8.49 -8.33 0.90
C SER A 170 -8.66 -8.21 -0.62
N VAL A 171 -9.79 -8.64 -1.13
CA VAL A 171 -10.11 -8.68 -2.56
C VAL A 171 -11.33 -7.81 -2.82
N SER A 172 -11.25 -6.97 -3.85
CA SER A 172 -12.39 -6.17 -4.33
C SER A 172 -13.51 -7.09 -4.85
N ALA A 173 -14.73 -6.78 -4.47
CA ALA A 173 -15.91 -7.52 -4.93
C ALA A 173 -16.18 -7.31 -6.42
#